data_705b935f19c0da5954e9efa9905b755b
#
_entry.id   705b935f19c0da5954e9efa9905b755b
#
_cell.length_a   1.000
_cell.length_b   1.000
_cell.length_c   1.000
_cell.angle_alpha   90.00
_cell.angle_beta   90.00
_cell.angle_gamma   90.00
#
_symmetry.space_group_name_H-M   'P 1'
#
loop_
_entity.id
_entity.type
_entity.pdbx_description
1 polymer ?
#
loop_
_entity_poly.entity_id
_entity_poly.type
_entity_poly.pdbx_seq_one_letter_code
_entity_poly.pdbx_strand_id
1 'polypeptide(L)'
;MKGSRLFIVFIVAFLLVMFAVEYHLPKKFVWTPTFSHYDEQPLGCAVFDSLLSSSLPNGYSISKETFYQMEGDTTDNGNKGILVIANNLSMVEADVNALLKMAKRGNKIMLVSNNYPKYLEDTLRFYCTYSHFSAAAFKKYASSIFRKDSIYWIADSVYSRQLYRCYPQFCNSYFRSYDSLPVRKLAEKDMGSGALAIVRPWGKGEIILVSTPLLFTNYGALDGNNVNYIFRLLSQMGQLPIVRSEGYMKATAQVQQSPF
;
A
#
# COMPACT_ATOMS: atom_id res chain seq x y z
N MET A 1 -42.40 -48.55 2.89
CA MET A 1 -42.47 -47.11 3.19
C MET A 1 -41.59 -46.64 4.38
N LYS A 2 -41.16 -47.47 5.34
CA LYS A 2 -40.31 -47.08 6.47
C LYS A 2 -38.85 -46.82 6.01
N GLY A 3 -38.29 -47.59 5.06
CA GLY A 3 -36.90 -47.41 4.59
C GLY A 3 -36.64 -46.10 3.85
N SER A 4 -37.64 -45.59 3.08
CA SER A 4 -37.51 -44.32 2.34
C SER A 4 -37.42 -43.12 3.25
N ARG A 5 -38.12 -43.10 4.40
CA ARG A 5 -38.05 -42.01 5.38
C ARG A 5 -36.70 -41.99 6.08
N LEU A 6 -36.19 -43.17 6.41
CA LEU A 6 -34.86 -43.28 7.09
C LEU A 6 -33.74 -42.86 6.14
N PHE A 7 -33.85 -43.16 4.86
CA PHE A 7 -32.92 -42.70 3.83
C PHE A 7 -32.91 -41.17 3.68
N ILE A 8 -34.10 -40.54 3.66
CA ILE A 8 -34.24 -39.08 3.60
C ILE A 8 -33.61 -38.43 4.83
N VAL A 9 -33.88 -38.96 6.03
CA VAL A 9 -33.26 -38.43 7.28
C VAL A 9 -31.74 -38.53 7.25
N PHE A 10 -31.21 -39.65 6.72
CA PHE A 10 -29.76 -39.82 6.57
C PHE A 10 -29.17 -38.80 5.61
N ILE A 11 -29.80 -38.53 4.45
CA ILE A 11 -29.33 -37.50 3.50
C ILE A 11 -29.35 -36.11 4.15
N VAL A 12 -30.42 -35.75 4.85
CA VAL A 12 -30.54 -34.47 5.50
C VAL A 12 -29.45 -34.31 6.60
N ALA A 13 -29.23 -35.31 7.41
CA ALA A 13 -28.18 -35.33 8.42
C ALA A 13 -26.80 -35.21 7.78
N PHE A 14 -26.53 -35.92 6.71
CA PHE A 14 -25.25 -35.82 5.97
C PHE A 14 -25.02 -34.43 5.40
N LEU A 15 -26.05 -33.82 4.79
CA LEU A 15 -25.97 -32.45 4.29
C LEU A 15 -25.71 -31.44 5.42
N LEU A 16 -26.38 -31.59 6.57
CA LEU A 16 -26.14 -30.72 7.72
C LEU A 16 -24.69 -30.84 8.23
N VAL A 17 -24.17 -32.07 8.29
CA VAL A 17 -22.75 -32.30 8.67
C VAL A 17 -21.81 -31.67 7.64
N MET A 18 -22.06 -31.83 6.35
CA MET A 18 -21.26 -31.19 5.30
C MET A 18 -21.28 -29.65 5.43
N PHE A 19 -22.45 -29.05 5.62
CA PHE A 19 -22.55 -27.60 5.86
C PHE A 19 -21.81 -27.15 7.11
N ALA A 20 -21.94 -27.91 8.21
CA ALA A 20 -21.21 -27.60 9.44
C ALA A 20 -19.70 -27.69 9.24
N VAL A 21 -19.21 -28.71 8.54
CA VAL A 21 -17.77 -28.86 8.22
C VAL A 21 -17.29 -27.70 7.33
N GLU A 22 -18.04 -27.37 6.27
CA GLU A 22 -17.69 -26.29 5.36
C GLU A 22 -17.67 -24.91 6.04
N TYR A 23 -18.63 -24.68 6.95
CA TYR A 23 -18.68 -23.44 7.76
C TYR A 23 -17.50 -23.30 8.71
N HIS A 24 -16.97 -24.40 9.25
CA HIS A 24 -15.84 -24.40 10.17
C HIS A 24 -14.47 -24.53 9.48
N LEU A 25 -14.43 -24.79 8.17
CA LEU A 25 -13.16 -24.82 7.46
C LEU A 25 -12.53 -23.42 7.40
N PRO A 26 -11.24 -23.27 7.79
CA PRO A 26 -10.57 -22.00 7.74
C PRO A 26 -10.51 -21.52 6.28
N LYS A 27 -11.01 -20.31 6.01
CA LYS A 27 -10.96 -19.70 4.68
C LYS A 27 -9.49 -19.58 4.25
N LYS A 28 -9.19 -20.07 3.04
CA LYS A 28 -7.83 -19.97 2.48
C LYS A 28 -7.49 -18.52 2.22
N PHE A 29 -6.33 -18.07 2.66
CA PHE A 29 -5.82 -16.74 2.34
C PHE A 29 -5.52 -16.60 0.85
N VAL A 30 -6.01 -15.50 0.28
CA VAL A 30 -5.70 -15.06 -1.07
C VAL A 30 -4.53 -14.08 -1.00
N TRP A 31 -3.39 -14.43 -1.60
CA TRP A 31 -2.17 -13.64 -1.59
C TRP A 31 -2.04 -12.78 -2.86
N THR A 32 -3.13 -12.13 -3.25
CA THR A 32 -3.15 -11.19 -4.37
C THR A 32 -3.21 -9.77 -3.82
N PRO A 33 -2.26 -8.89 -4.15
CA PRO A 33 -2.29 -7.50 -3.68
C PRO A 33 -3.49 -6.76 -4.28
N THR A 34 -4.45 -6.38 -3.44
CA THR A 34 -5.62 -5.58 -3.83
C THR A 34 -5.50 -4.14 -3.37
N PHE A 35 -4.85 -3.92 -2.23
CA PHE A 35 -4.76 -2.63 -1.53
C PHE A 35 -6.10 -1.98 -1.21
N SER A 36 -7.20 -2.71 -1.33
CA SER A 36 -8.54 -2.19 -1.04
C SER A 36 -8.76 -2.03 0.47
N HIS A 37 -9.40 -0.93 0.85
CA HIS A 37 -9.77 -0.68 2.24
C HIS A 37 -10.86 -1.62 2.78
N TYR A 38 -11.58 -2.32 1.90
CA TYR A 38 -12.56 -3.35 2.30
C TYR A 38 -11.95 -4.74 2.41
N ASP A 39 -10.73 -4.94 1.90
CA ASP A 39 -10.14 -6.27 1.82
C ASP A 39 -9.37 -6.63 3.08
N GLU A 40 -9.92 -7.61 3.82
CA GLU A 40 -9.33 -8.17 5.03
C GLU A 40 -8.25 -9.24 4.75
N GLN A 41 -8.05 -9.62 3.47
CA GLN A 41 -7.02 -10.56 3.08
C GLN A 41 -5.60 -10.00 3.41
N PRO A 42 -4.57 -10.85 3.48
CA PRO A 42 -3.24 -10.41 3.89
C PRO A 42 -2.67 -9.22 3.10
N LEU A 43 -2.99 -9.14 1.79
CA LEU A 43 -2.49 -8.06 0.92
C LEU A 43 -3.58 -7.05 0.55
N GLY A 44 -4.69 -6.99 1.34
CA GLY A 44 -5.63 -5.88 1.41
C GLY A 44 -5.15 -4.80 2.37
N CYS A 45 -5.99 -3.79 2.64
CA CYS A 45 -5.67 -2.66 3.51
C CYS A 45 -6.70 -2.37 4.59
N ALA A 46 -7.68 -3.24 4.85
CA ALA A 46 -8.75 -2.97 5.83
C ALA A 46 -8.20 -2.66 7.23
N VAL A 47 -7.24 -3.46 7.72
CA VAL A 47 -6.59 -3.25 9.02
C VAL A 47 -5.73 -1.98 9.02
N PHE A 48 -4.97 -1.76 7.95
CA PHE A 48 -4.15 -0.57 7.77
C PHE A 48 -5.00 0.71 7.83
N ASP A 49 -6.09 0.77 7.09
CA ASP A 49 -6.97 1.94 7.03
C ASP A 49 -7.70 2.19 8.35
N SER A 50 -8.12 1.11 9.03
CA SER A 50 -8.70 1.20 10.38
C SER A 50 -7.69 1.79 11.38
N LEU A 51 -6.43 1.36 11.30
CA LEU A 51 -5.36 1.89 12.14
C LEU A 51 -5.13 3.38 11.88
N LEU A 52 -5.06 3.82 10.62
CA LEU A 52 -4.89 5.23 10.29
C LEU A 52 -6.07 6.08 10.74
N SER A 53 -7.29 5.61 10.49
CA SER A 53 -8.52 6.29 10.91
C SER A 53 -8.57 6.54 12.41
N SER A 54 -8.06 5.62 13.22
CA SER A 54 -8.05 5.74 14.69
C SER A 54 -6.84 6.51 15.24
N SER A 55 -5.74 6.61 14.49
CA SER A 55 -4.46 7.11 15.01
C SER A 55 -4.08 8.50 14.52
N LEU A 56 -4.68 8.99 13.42
CA LEU A 56 -4.32 10.29 12.84
C LEU A 56 -5.16 11.41 13.44
N PRO A 57 -4.55 12.34 14.20
CA PRO A 57 -5.30 13.37 14.94
C PRO A 57 -5.94 14.42 14.04
N ASN A 58 -5.40 14.65 12.84
CA ASN A 58 -5.87 15.68 11.93
C ASN A 58 -6.89 15.16 10.88
N GLY A 59 -7.29 13.91 11.03
CA GLY A 59 -8.28 13.25 10.18
C GLY A 59 -7.68 12.41 9.07
N TYR A 60 -8.43 11.37 8.73
CA TYR A 60 -8.16 10.44 7.66
C TYR A 60 -9.45 10.14 6.91
N SER A 61 -9.39 10.17 5.60
CA SER A 61 -10.54 9.84 4.74
C SER A 61 -10.08 9.07 3.51
N ILE A 62 -11.01 8.34 2.90
CA ILE A 62 -10.78 7.58 1.67
C ILE A 62 -11.63 8.20 0.56
N SER A 63 -11.00 8.47 -0.59
CA SER A 63 -11.65 8.96 -1.80
C SER A 63 -11.38 8.00 -2.95
N LYS A 64 -12.31 7.93 -3.90
CA LYS A 64 -12.14 7.20 -5.17
C LYS A 64 -11.74 8.11 -6.32
N GLU A 65 -11.54 9.39 -6.05
CA GLU A 65 -11.17 10.38 -7.04
C GLU A 65 -9.71 10.27 -7.48
N THR A 66 -9.47 10.55 -8.75
CA THR A 66 -8.14 10.75 -9.31
C THR A 66 -7.62 12.16 -9.00
N PHE A 67 -6.32 12.41 -9.21
CA PHE A 67 -5.76 13.76 -9.02
C PHE A 67 -6.43 14.79 -9.93
N TYR A 68 -6.78 14.40 -11.14
CA TYR A 68 -7.48 15.27 -12.07
C TYR A 68 -8.85 15.70 -11.53
N GLN A 69 -9.60 14.78 -10.94
CA GLN A 69 -10.89 15.06 -10.31
C GLN A 69 -10.73 15.94 -9.06
N MET A 70 -9.79 15.60 -8.17
CA MET A 70 -9.50 16.36 -6.96
C MET A 70 -9.03 17.80 -7.26
N GLU A 71 -8.24 17.99 -8.34
CA GLU A 71 -7.74 19.33 -8.73
C GLU A 71 -8.84 20.20 -9.28
N GLY A 72 -9.84 19.59 -9.94
CA GLY A 72 -11.02 20.25 -10.47
C GLY A 72 -12.06 20.65 -9.40
N ASP A 73 -12.01 20.05 -8.22
CA ASP A 73 -12.89 20.43 -7.11
C ASP A 73 -12.41 21.73 -6.47
N THR A 74 -13.14 22.83 -6.76
CA THR A 74 -12.84 24.16 -6.24
C THR A 74 -13.46 24.44 -4.86
N THR A 75 -14.24 23.52 -4.31
CA THR A 75 -14.95 23.70 -3.03
C THR A 75 -14.02 23.50 -1.83
N ASP A 76 -12.96 22.70 -1.97
CA ASP A 76 -11.99 22.40 -0.93
C ASP A 76 -10.63 23.07 -1.21
N ASN A 77 -10.43 24.23 -0.62
CA ASN A 77 -9.22 25.05 -0.78
C ASN A 77 -8.12 24.77 0.25
N GLY A 78 -8.30 23.80 1.16
CA GLY A 78 -7.33 23.44 2.18
C GLY A 78 -6.18 22.59 1.64
N ASN A 79 -4.97 22.80 2.16
CA ASN A 79 -3.86 21.89 1.90
C ASN A 79 -4.09 20.56 2.63
N LYS A 80 -3.81 19.45 1.96
CA LYS A 80 -3.95 18.09 2.50
C LYS A 80 -2.74 17.22 2.16
N GLY A 81 -2.58 16.17 2.94
CA GLY A 81 -1.73 15.03 2.59
C GLY A 81 -2.54 14.07 1.70
N ILE A 82 -2.04 13.73 0.52
CA ILE A 82 -2.71 12.79 -0.37
C ILE A 82 -1.86 11.53 -0.45
N LEU A 83 -2.46 10.40 -0.06
CA LEU A 83 -1.82 9.09 -0.06
C LEU A 83 -2.40 8.23 -1.17
N VAL A 84 -1.54 7.70 -2.03
CA VAL A 84 -1.91 6.71 -3.06
C VAL A 84 -1.07 5.46 -2.86
N ILE A 85 -1.72 4.30 -2.77
CA ILE A 85 -1.05 3.01 -2.61
C ILE A 85 -1.50 2.09 -3.76
N ALA A 86 -0.55 1.61 -4.55
CA ALA A 86 -0.81 0.69 -5.65
C ALA A 86 0.42 -0.18 -5.93
N ASN A 87 0.22 -1.41 -6.41
CA ASN A 87 1.35 -2.23 -6.84
C ASN A 87 2.00 -1.66 -8.11
N ASN A 88 1.16 -1.18 -9.01
CA ASN A 88 1.55 -0.59 -10.29
C ASN A 88 0.73 0.68 -10.50
N LEU A 89 1.35 1.83 -10.34
CA LEU A 89 0.67 3.11 -10.43
C LEU A 89 0.46 3.46 -11.90
N SER A 90 -0.79 3.41 -12.34
CA SER A 90 -1.19 3.78 -13.69
C SER A 90 -1.88 5.14 -13.66
N MET A 91 -1.24 6.17 -14.19
CA MET A 91 -1.76 7.54 -14.27
C MET A 91 -1.58 8.04 -15.69
N VAL A 92 -2.57 8.76 -16.19
CA VAL A 92 -2.46 9.50 -17.45
C VAL A 92 -1.74 10.84 -17.20
N GLU A 93 -1.25 11.46 -18.27
CA GLU A 93 -0.52 12.72 -18.18
C GLU A 93 -1.32 13.84 -17.49
N ALA A 94 -2.63 13.90 -17.71
CA ALA A 94 -3.52 14.85 -17.05
C ALA A 94 -3.52 14.71 -15.52
N ASP A 95 -3.51 13.48 -15.01
CA ASP A 95 -3.43 13.20 -13.57
C ASP A 95 -2.07 13.63 -12.99
N VAL A 96 -0.98 13.33 -13.70
CA VAL A 96 0.36 13.75 -13.26
C VAL A 96 0.45 15.27 -13.22
N ASN A 97 -0.06 15.96 -14.23
CA ASN A 97 -0.08 17.43 -14.26
C ASN A 97 -0.94 18.02 -13.12
N ALA A 98 -2.09 17.42 -12.82
CA ALA A 98 -2.93 17.82 -11.69
C ALA A 98 -2.20 17.61 -10.35
N LEU A 99 -1.58 16.46 -10.14
CA LEU A 99 -0.74 16.16 -8.98
C LEU A 99 0.35 17.23 -8.79
N LEU A 100 1.08 17.58 -9.85
CA LEU A 100 2.14 18.59 -9.78
C LEU A 100 1.60 19.98 -9.43
N LYS A 101 0.42 20.36 -9.97
CA LYS A 101 -0.26 21.61 -9.60
C LYS A 101 -0.69 21.62 -8.14
N MET A 102 -1.26 20.51 -7.64
CA MET A 102 -1.65 20.39 -6.24
C MET A 102 -0.45 20.47 -5.31
N ALA A 103 0.65 19.77 -5.61
CA ALA A 103 1.89 19.88 -4.85
C ALA A 103 2.44 21.32 -4.87
N LYS A 104 2.41 21.99 -6.03
CA LYS A 104 2.87 23.38 -6.16
C LYS A 104 2.08 24.35 -5.26
N ARG A 105 0.80 24.09 -5.00
CA ARG A 105 -0.07 24.90 -4.11
C ARG A 105 0.25 24.68 -2.62
N GLY A 106 0.89 23.57 -2.23
CA GLY A 106 1.26 23.27 -0.85
C GLY A 106 0.75 21.94 -0.32
N ASN A 107 0.10 21.13 -1.14
CA ASN A 107 -0.26 19.78 -0.75
C ASN A 107 0.98 18.89 -0.65
N LYS A 108 0.95 17.92 0.25
CA LYS A 108 1.97 16.88 0.34
C LYS A 108 1.42 15.59 -0.22
N ILE A 109 2.12 15.04 -1.21
CA ILE A 109 1.61 13.89 -1.96
C ILE A 109 2.56 12.71 -1.76
N MET A 110 2.04 11.61 -1.21
CA MET A 110 2.77 10.36 -1.04
C MET A 110 2.27 9.33 -2.03
N LEU A 111 3.14 8.90 -2.92
CA LEU A 111 2.89 7.84 -3.88
C LEU A 111 3.68 6.60 -3.45
N VAL A 112 2.96 5.53 -3.18
CA VAL A 112 3.53 4.26 -2.72
C VAL A 112 3.30 3.21 -3.80
N SER A 113 4.35 2.85 -4.54
CA SER A 113 4.23 1.91 -5.66
C SER A 113 5.56 1.22 -6.00
N ASN A 114 5.48 0.03 -6.56
CA ASN A 114 6.65 -0.66 -7.14
C ASN A 114 6.99 -0.15 -8.54
N ASN A 115 6.03 0.44 -9.24
CA ASN A 115 6.18 0.89 -10.61
C ASN A 115 5.43 2.21 -10.82
N TYR A 116 6.08 3.15 -11.48
CA TYR A 116 5.59 4.50 -11.71
C TYR A 116 5.41 4.78 -13.21
N PRO A 117 4.45 5.66 -13.57
CA PRO A 117 4.28 6.04 -14.99
C PRO A 117 5.53 6.76 -15.50
N LYS A 118 5.94 6.43 -16.72
CA LYS A 118 7.14 7.00 -17.36
C LYS A 118 7.14 8.53 -17.37
N TYR A 119 5.99 9.14 -17.64
CA TYR A 119 5.86 10.60 -17.65
C TYR A 119 6.17 11.22 -16.27
N LEU A 120 5.78 10.57 -15.18
CA LEU A 120 6.10 11.03 -13.81
C LEU A 120 7.60 10.85 -13.51
N GLU A 121 8.18 9.71 -13.90
CA GLU A 121 9.62 9.44 -13.72
C GLU A 121 10.46 10.49 -14.48
N ASP A 122 10.12 10.79 -15.73
CA ASP A 122 10.83 11.77 -16.54
C ASP A 122 10.68 13.20 -15.98
N THR A 123 9.49 13.56 -15.51
CA THR A 123 9.22 14.90 -14.96
C THR A 123 9.93 15.12 -13.63
N LEU A 124 9.88 14.15 -12.74
CA LEU A 124 10.54 14.21 -11.44
C LEU A 124 11.98 13.68 -11.47
N ARG A 125 12.46 13.25 -12.64
CA ARG A 125 13.83 12.77 -12.89
C ARG A 125 14.29 11.74 -11.87
N PHE A 126 13.55 10.65 -11.78
CA PHE A 126 13.93 9.46 -11.01
C PHE A 126 13.64 8.21 -11.84
N TYR A 127 14.18 7.11 -11.39
CA TYR A 127 13.85 5.79 -11.91
C TYR A 127 13.63 4.83 -10.74
N CYS A 128 12.50 4.11 -10.77
CA CYS A 128 12.23 3.04 -9.83
C CYS A 128 12.52 1.69 -10.48
N THR A 129 13.38 0.88 -9.86
CA THR A 129 13.58 -0.49 -10.33
C THR A 129 12.32 -1.30 -10.08
N TYR A 130 11.86 -1.99 -11.11
CA TYR A 130 10.63 -2.76 -11.02
C TYR A 130 10.89 -4.19 -10.52
N SER A 131 10.05 -4.65 -9.61
CA SER A 131 10.05 -6.04 -9.14
C SER A 131 8.63 -6.59 -9.03
N HIS A 132 8.42 -7.80 -9.53
CA HIS A 132 7.15 -8.49 -9.42
C HIS A 132 7.01 -9.20 -8.07
N PHE A 133 5.87 -9.05 -7.42
CA PHE A 133 5.49 -9.90 -6.30
C PHE A 133 4.99 -11.26 -6.83
N SER A 134 5.54 -12.33 -6.27
CA SER A 134 5.10 -13.70 -6.53
C SER A 134 4.61 -14.35 -5.24
N ALA A 135 3.31 -14.63 -5.16
CA ALA A 135 2.71 -15.30 -4.00
C ALA A 135 3.31 -16.69 -3.76
N ALA A 136 3.63 -17.44 -4.82
CA ALA A 136 4.25 -18.76 -4.71
C ALA A 136 5.67 -18.67 -4.11
N ALA A 137 6.48 -17.75 -4.61
CA ALA A 137 7.81 -17.50 -4.06
C ALA A 137 7.72 -16.96 -2.62
N PHE A 138 6.79 -16.05 -2.33
CA PHE A 138 6.59 -15.54 -0.97
C PHE A 138 6.25 -16.64 0.02
N LYS A 139 5.30 -17.53 -0.29
CA LYS A 139 4.94 -18.67 0.57
C LYS A 139 6.11 -19.61 0.82
N LYS A 140 6.91 -19.88 -0.21
CA LYS A 140 8.10 -20.71 -0.08
C LYS A 140 9.13 -20.07 0.85
N TYR A 141 9.32 -18.75 0.75
CA TYR A 141 10.27 -18.01 1.58
C TYR A 141 9.73 -17.75 3.00
N ALA A 142 8.47 -17.47 3.19
CA ALA A 142 7.89 -17.23 4.50
C ALA A 142 7.82 -18.49 5.38
N SER A 143 7.81 -19.68 4.78
CA SER A 143 7.82 -20.97 5.49
C SER A 143 9.21 -21.39 5.97
N SER A 144 10.27 -20.75 5.52
CA SER A 144 11.64 -21.04 5.91
C SER A 144 12.16 -19.95 6.85
N ILE A 145 13.10 -20.30 7.75
CA ILE A 145 13.77 -19.37 8.69
C ILE A 145 14.64 -18.39 7.88
N PHE A 146 14.03 -17.65 6.95
CA PHE A 146 14.78 -16.80 6.04
C PHE A 146 15.10 -15.44 6.62
N ARG A 147 16.26 -14.99 6.23
CA ARG A 147 16.83 -13.70 6.51
C ARG A 147 15.92 -12.61 5.95
N LYS A 148 15.25 -11.84 6.83
CA LYS A 148 14.57 -10.62 6.46
C LYS A 148 15.61 -9.58 6.04
N ASP A 149 15.33 -8.83 4.97
CA ASP A 149 16.13 -7.69 4.57
C ASP A 149 15.95 -6.53 5.56
N SER A 150 16.92 -5.64 5.55
CA SER A 150 16.99 -4.50 6.46
C SER A 150 16.60 -3.21 5.74
N ILE A 151 15.71 -2.44 6.35
CA ILE A 151 15.37 -1.07 5.94
C ILE A 151 15.97 -0.14 6.98
N TYR A 152 16.79 0.79 6.54
CA TYR A 152 17.42 1.81 7.37
C TYR A 152 16.74 3.15 7.15
N TRP A 153 16.24 3.75 8.23
CA TRP A 153 15.83 5.14 8.20
C TRP A 153 17.04 6.05 8.30
N ILE A 154 17.18 6.98 7.36
CA ILE A 154 18.37 7.82 7.22
C ILE A 154 18.08 9.33 7.24
N ALA A 155 16.79 9.72 7.28
CA ALA A 155 16.41 11.13 7.19
C ALA A 155 16.79 11.96 8.42
N ASP A 156 16.91 11.31 9.59
CA ASP A 156 17.17 12.00 10.86
C ASP A 156 18.62 11.79 11.30
N SER A 157 19.40 12.87 11.33
CA SER A 157 20.78 12.84 11.83
C SER A 157 20.90 12.64 13.35
N VAL A 158 19.81 12.88 14.09
CA VAL A 158 19.78 12.89 15.57
C VAL A 158 19.46 11.52 16.16
N TYR A 159 18.75 10.68 15.44
CA TYR A 159 18.46 9.31 15.90
C TYR A 159 19.34 8.33 15.13
N SER A 160 20.08 7.51 15.88
CA SER A 160 20.80 6.37 15.34
C SER A 160 19.93 5.64 14.31
N ARG A 161 20.50 5.27 13.18
CA ARG A 161 19.85 4.56 12.06
C ARG A 161 18.88 3.51 12.58
N GLN A 162 17.57 3.82 12.53
CA GLN A 162 16.57 2.89 13.00
C GLN A 162 16.36 1.80 11.96
N LEU A 163 16.43 0.58 12.41
CA LEU A 163 16.35 -0.62 11.60
C LEU A 163 14.94 -1.22 11.64
N TYR A 164 14.39 -1.44 10.46
CA TYR A 164 13.17 -2.22 10.25
C TYR A 164 13.51 -3.46 9.43
N ARG A 165 12.74 -4.51 9.60
CA ARG A 165 12.98 -5.77 8.90
C ARG A 165 11.76 -6.20 8.11
N CYS A 166 11.93 -6.48 6.83
CA CYS A 166 10.86 -6.94 5.96
C CYS A 166 11.27 -8.16 5.14
N TYR A 167 10.28 -8.86 4.60
CA TYR A 167 10.57 -9.90 3.62
C TYR A 167 11.19 -9.29 2.35
N PRO A 168 12.19 -9.95 1.72
CA PRO A 168 12.88 -9.42 0.54
C PRO A 168 11.94 -8.96 -0.57
N GLN A 169 10.85 -9.68 -0.80
CA GLN A 169 9.88 -9.33 -1.84
C GLN A 169 9.07 -8.05 -1.55
N PHE A 170 9.07 -7.55 -0.30
CA PHE A 170 8.39 -6.32 0.09
C PHE A 170 9.26 -5.09 -0.12
N CYS A 171 10.56 -5.26 -0.34
CA CYS A 171 11.54 -4.18 -0.50
C CYS A 171 12.53 -4.43 -1.66
N ASN A 172 12.08 -5.06 -2.73
CA ASN A 172 12.93 -5.37 -3.89
C ASN A 172 13.01 -4.24 -4.92
N SER A 173 12.07 -3.30 -4.89
CA SER A 173 12.10 -2.10 -5.74
C SER A 173 12.81 -0.97 -5.00
N TYR A 174 13.59 -0.15 -5.72
CA TYR A 174 14.30 0.99 -5.14
C TYR A 174 14.49 2.11 -6.16
N PHE A 175 14.69 3.33 -5.67
CA PHE A 175 14.87 4.53 -6.48
C PHE A 175 16.33 4.77 -6.83
N ARG A 176 16.53 5.18 -8.08
CA ARG A 176 17.76 5.80 -8.58
C ARG A 176 17.43 7.21 -9.05
N SER A 177 18.23 8.19 -8.65
CA SER A 177 18.10 9.56 -9.12
C SER A 177 19.06 9.79 -10.28
N TYR A 178 18.60 10.42 -11.37
CA TYR A 178 19.43 10.74 -12.54
C TYR A 178 20.16 12.08 -12.42
N ASP A 179 19.66 12.98 -11.55
CA ASP A 179 20.17 14.35 -11.46
C ASP A 179 20.46 14.82 -10.04
N SER A 180 21.29 15.88 -9.97
CA SER A 180 21.64 16.66 -8.79
C SER A 180 20.49 17.54 -8.26
N LEU A 181 19.24 17.35 -8.71
CA LEU A 181 18.10 18.07 -8.16
C LEU A 181 17.90 17.72 -6.67
N PRO A 182 17.40 18.65 -5.85
CA PRO A 182 17.28 18.42 -4.42
C PRO A 182 16.31 17.27 -4.13
N VAL A 183 16.88 16.13 -3.76
CA VAL A 183 16.18 14.94 -3.31
C VAL A 183 16.65 14.60 -1.91
N ARG A 184 15.73 14.51 -0.97
CA ARG A 184 16.01 14.01 0.38
C ARG A 184 15.67 12.53 0.47
N LYS A 185 16.64 11.68 0.76
CA LYS A 185 16.42 10.26 1.01
C LYS A 185 15.87 10.10 2.43
N LEU A 186 14.82 9.29 2.59
CA LEU A 186 14.21 8.97 3.88
C LEU A 186 14.65 7.60 4.40
N ALA A 187 14.65 6.61 3.51
CA ALA A 187 14.99 5.23 3.86
C ALA A 187 15.77 4.56 2.72
N GLU A 188 16.63 3.63 3.09
CA GLU A 188 17.42 2.82 2.16
C GLU A 188 17.42 1.34 2.57
N LYS A 189 17.67 0.48 1.57
CA LYS A 189 17.85 -0.94 1.77
C LYS A 189 19.35 -1.23 2.02
N ASP A 190 19.66 -2.10 2.98
CA ASP A 190 20.99 -2.69 3.17
C ASP A 190 22.17 -1.70 3.00
N MET A 191 22.18 -0.61 3.78
CA MET A 191 23.28 0.36 3.83
C MET A 191 23.83 0.80 2.44
N GLY A 192 22.95 1.38 1.63
CA GLY A 192 23.38 2.06 0.39
C GLY A 192 23.07 1.32 -0.90
N SER A 193 22.39 0.17 -0.86
CA SER A 193 22.04 -0.59 -2.08
C SER A 193 20.92 0.07 -2.90
N GLY A 194 20.13 1.00 -2.32
CA GLY A 194 19.08 1.74 -3.03
C GLY A 194 18.13 2.46 -2.09
N ALA A 195 17.66 3.64 -2.48
CA ALA A 195 16.66 4.38 -1.72
C ALA A 195 15.28 3.73 -1.86
N LEU A 196 14.62 3.48 -0.72
CA LEU A 196 13.26 2.93 -0.67
C LEU A 196 12.21 4.02 -0.52
N ALA A 197 12.60 5.16 0.00
CA ALA A 197 11.74 6.33 0.13
C ALA A 197 12.55 7.61 -0.10
N ILE A 198 12.00 8.51 -0.92
CA ILE A 198 12.60 9.80 -1.25
C ILE A 198 11.56 10.91 -1.20
N VAL A 199 11.99 12.13 -0.92
CA VAL A 199 11.16 13.33 -0.96
C VAL A 199 11.72 14.30 -1.98
N ARG A 200 10.83 14.82 -2.80
CA ARG A 200 11.10 15.90 -3.74
C ARG A 200 10.29 17.14 -3.35
N PRO A 201 10.93 18.24 -2.99
CA PRO A 201 10.24 19.53 -2.88
C PRO A 201 9.64 19.93 -4.22
N TRP A 202 8.39 20.40 -4.23
CA TRP A 202 7.71 20.83 -5.44
C TRP A 202 6.82 22.05 -5.17
N GLY A 203 7.30 23.22 -5.51
CA GLY A 203 6.63 24.49 -5.19
C GLY A 203 6.57 24.72 -3.69
N LYS A 204 5.34 24.87 -3.13
CA LYS A 204 5.12 25.03 -1.68
C LYS A 204 4.92 23.70 -0.95
N GLY A 205 4.76 22.60 -1.67
CA GLY A 205 4.54 21.26 -1.12
C GLY A 205 5.68 20.30 -1.39
N GLU A 206 5.41 19.02 -1.25
CA GLU A 206 6.39 17.95 -1.40
C GLU A 206 5.75 16.74 -2.08
N ILE A 207 6.54 16.03 -2.86
CA ILE A 207 6.18 14.73 -3.42
C ILE A 207 7.07 13.68 -2.78
N ILE A 208 6.44 12.74 -2.07
CA ILE A 208 7.06 11.65 -1.34
C ILE A 208 6.85 10.38 -2.17
N LEU A 209 7.93 9.74 -2.58
CA LEU A 209 7.89 8.51 -3.38
C LEU A 209 8.39 7.36 -2.52
N VAL A 210 7.64 6.25 -2.48
CA VAL A 210 7.93 5.07 -1.66
C VAL A 210 7.80 3.81 -2.51
N SER A 211 8.84 2.98 -2.55
CA SER A 211 8.90 1.78 -3.39
C SER A 211 8.49 0.48 -2.68
N THR A 212 7.88 0.58 -1.50
CA THR A 212 7.52 -0.57 -0.65
C THR A 212 6.01 -0.71 -0.39
N PRO A 213 5.15 -0.82 -1.43
CA PRO A 213 3.70 -0.81 -1.24
C PRO A 213 3.19 -1.98 -0.38
N LEU A 214 3.81 -3.14 -0.44
CA LEU A 214 3.36 -4.31 0.33
C LEU A 214 3.52 -4.13 1.85
N LEU A 215 4.35 -3.21 2.32
CA LEU A 215 4.42 -2.87 3.74
C LEU A 215 3.16 -2.15 4.24
N PHE A 216 2.39 -1.53 3.36
CA PHE A 216 1.13 -0.83 3.69
C PHE A 216 -0.09 -1.76 3.66
N THR A 217 0.09 -3.04 3.41
CA THR A 217 -0.99 -4.04 3.46
C THR A 217 -1.24 -4.51 4.90
N ASN A 218 -2.35 -5.22 5.12
CA ASN A 218 -2.68 -5.81 6.42
C ASN A 218 -1.51 -6.64 6.97
N TYR A 219 -0.96 -7.53 6.14
CA TYR A 219 0.17 -8.38 6.55
C TYR A 219 1.45 -7.56 6.75
N GLY A 220 1.76 -6.64 5.83
CA GLY A 220 2.96 -5.83 5.90
C GLY A 220 3.00 -4.93 7.13
N ALA A 221 1.89 -4.29 7.46
CA ALA A 221 1.76 -3.40 8.60
C ALA A 221 1.86 -4.14 9.95
N LEU A 222 1.30 -5.35 10.01
CA LEU A 222 1.30 -6.16 11.24
C LEU A 222 2.61 -6.94 11.46
N ASP A 223 3.46 -7.06 10.44
CA ASP A 223 4.71 -7.83 10.55
C ASP A 223 5.79 -7.04 11.29
N GLY A 224 6.15 -7.52 12.48
CA GLY A 224 7.20 -6.94 13.30
C GLY A 224 6.91 -5.49 13.74
N ASN A 225 7.83 -4.57 13.43
CA ASN A 225 7.69 -3.14 13.74
C ASN A 225 7.52 -2.27 12.48
N ASN A 226 7.02 -2.83 11.39
CA ASN A 226 6.82 -2.13 10.13
C ASN A 226 5.81 -0.99 10.23
N VAL A 227 4.84 -1.10 11.12
CA VAL A 227 3.91 0.00 11.41
C VAL A 227 4.64 1.28 11.82
N ASN A 228 5.73 1.19 12.57
CA ASN A 228 6.53 2.36 12.95
C ASN A 228 7.24 3.00 11.74
N TYR A 229 7.68 2.18 10.78
CA TYR A 229 8.22 2.68 9.52
C TYR A 229 7.16 3.43 8.71
N ILE A 230 5.96 2.87 8.63
CA ILE A 230 4.83 3.49 7.93
C ILE A 230 4.45 4.84 8.57
N PHE A 231 4.28 4.89 9.90
CA PHE A 231 3.95 6.14 10.59
C PHE A 231 5.06 7.19 10.46
N ARG A 232 6.31 6.76 10.39
CA ARG A 232 7.43 7.66 10.14
C ARG A 232 7.43 8.24 8.72
N LEU A 233 7.02 7.45 7.72
CA LEU A 233 6.75 7.95 6.37
C LEU A 233 5.59 8.94 6.38
N LEU A 234 4.46 8.59 7.02
CA LEU A 234 3.27 9.45 7.09
C LEU A 234 3.55 10.76 7.84
N SER A 235 4.44 10.77 8.82
CA SER A 235 4.85 12.00 9.53
C SER A 235 5.49 13.04 8.61
N GLN A 236 6.00 12.65 7.44
CA GLN A 236 6.50 13.59 6.43
C GLN A 236 5.37 14.47 5.85
N MET A 237 4.12 14.04 5.95
CA MET A 237 2.96 14.86 5.58
C MET A 237 2.65 15.99 6.59
N GLY A 238 3.31 15.97 7.76
CA GLY A 238 3.12 16.99 8.81
C GLY A 238 1.75 16.89 9.46
N GLN A 239 1.17 18.04 9.77
CA GLN A 239 -0.13 18.16 10.44
C GLN A 239 -1.31 18.29 9.45
N LEU A 240 -1.13 17.86 8.20
CA LEU A 240 -2.20 17.92 7.21
C LEU A 240 -3.20 16.78 7.41
N PRO A 241 -4.52 17.02 7.17
CA PRO A 241 -5.48 15.93 7.07
C PRO A 241 -5.10 15.04 5.89
N ILE A 242 -5.18 13.72 6.06
CA ILE A 242 -4.76 12.76 5.03
C ILE A 242 -5.97 12.23 4.28
N VAL A 243 -5.95 12.37 2.96
CA VAL A 243 -6.90 11.75 2.03
C VAL A 243 -6.19 10.62 1.29
N ARG A 244 -6.67 9.40 1.45
CA ARG A 244 -6.20 8.27 0.66
C ARG A 244 -7.03 8.14 -0.61
N SER A 245 -6.38 8.26 -1.78
CA SER A 245 -7.05 8.02 -3.05
C SER A 245 -6.93 6.55 -3.47
N GLU A 246 -8.06 5.92 -3.73
CA GLU A 246 -8.18 4.61 -4.38
C GLU A 246 -8.48 4.72 -5.89
N GLY A 247 -8.51 5.93 -6.45
CA GLY A 247 -8.78 6.18 -7.87
C GLY A 247 -7.79 5.53 -8.84
N TYR A 248 -6.64 5.09 -8.34
CA TYR A 248 -5.57 4.44 -9.14
C TYR A 248 -5.46 2.94 -8.88
N MET A 249 -6.31 2.37 -8.05
CA MET A 249 -6.39 0.91 -7.94
C MET A 249 -7.02 0.38 -9.22
N LYS A 250 -6.35 -0.55 -9.92
CA LYS A 250 -7.00 -1.31 -10.96
C LYS A 250 -8.22 -1.95 -10.32
N ALA A 251 -9.40 -1.77 -10.93
CA ALA A 251 -10.55 -2.58 -10.59
C ALA A 251 -10.11 -4.05 -10.77
N THR A 252 -9.63 -4.62 -9.69
CA THR A 252 -9.45 -6.07 -9.62
C THR A 252 -10.85 -6.56 -9.86
N ALA A 253 -11.05 -7.32 -10.94
CA ALA A 253 -12.30 -7.98 -11.23
C ALA A 253 -12.80 -8.47 -9.87
N GLN A 254 -13.97 -7.98 -9.48
CA GLN A 254 -14.58 -8.24 -8.19
C GLN A 254 -14.27 -9.69 -7.85
N VAL A 255 -13.49 -9.90 -6.79
CA VAL A 255 -13.54 -11.19 -6.13
C VAL A 255 -15.01 -11.31 -5.80
N GLN A 256 -15.75 -12.03 -6.66
CA GLN A 256 -17.09 -12.43 -6.38
C GLN A 256 -17.04 -12.99 -4.96
N GLN A 257 -17.52 -12.21 -4.02
CA GLN A 257 -18.06 -12.77 -2.82
C GLN A 257 -19.17 -13.67 -3.35
N SER A 258 -18.83 -14.94 -3.53
CA SER A 258 -19.84 -15.96 -3.69
C SER A 258 -20.75 -15.81 -2.48
N PRO A 259 -22.04 -15.48 -2.66
CA PRO A 259 -22.96 -15.46 -1.55
C PRO A 259 -23.31 -16.91 -1.24
N PHE A 260 -22.36 -17.64 -0.69
CA PHE A 260 -22.59 -18.91 0.01
C PHE A 260 -21.30 -19.30 0.76
#